data_f847968a056d5a9238467b37fe3ae1bd
#
_entry.id   f847968a056d5a9238467b37fe3ae1bd
#
_cell.length_a   1.000
_cell.length_b   1.000
_cell.length_c   1.000
_cell.angle_alpha   90.00
_cell.angle_beta   90.00
_cell.angle_gamma   90.00
#
_symmetry.space_group_name_H-M   'P 1'
#
loop_
_entity.id
_entity.type
_entity.pdbx_description
1 polymer ?
#
loop_
_entity_poly.entity_id
_entity_poly.type
_entity_poly.pdbx_seq_one_letter_code
_entity_poly.pdbx_strand_id
1 'polypeptide(L)'
;MSQLKTIFKWYEAWFNSEDFNGCMFQKALEEVIKIYPSTLEPATKYKIWLTTLIQGLLTNIGIRNPSHLATLIVSILDGMTIQAHINRHSVDMDEYWMRVEHLIAFEKALP
;
A
#
# COMPACT_ATOMS: atom_id res chain seq x y z
N MET A 1 -9.55 -5.74 -11.12
CA MET A 1 -8.44 -4.82 -11.47
C MET A 1 -8.78 -3.35 -11.26
N SER A 2 -9.98 -2.91 -11.66
CA SER A 2 -10.36 -1.50 -11.51
C SER A 2 -10.41 -1.03 -10.05
N GLN A 3 -10.88 -1.89 -9.14
CA GLN A 3 -10.95 -1.56 -7.71
C GLN A 3 -9.55 -1.43 -7.09
N LEU A 4 -8.62 -2.31 -7.48
CA LEU A 4 -7.25 -2.24 -7.01
C LEU A 4 -6.55 -0.98 -7.55
N LYS A 5 -6.80 -0.66 -8.84
CA LYS A 5 -6.29 0.57 -9.44
C LYS A 5 -6.81 1.81 -8.70
N THR A 6 -8.07 1.77 -8.24
CA THR A 6 -8.66 2.85 -7.47
C THR A 6 -7.91 3.09 -6.17
N ILE A 7 -7.43 2.03 -5.50
CA ILE A 7 -6.62 2.17 -4.29
C ILE A 7 -5.32 2.94 -4.61
N PHE A 8 -4.65 2.58 -5.71
CA PHE A 8 -3.43 3.28 -6.14
C PHE A 8 -3.71 4.74 -6.49
N LYS A 9 -4.83 5.02 -7.16
CA LYS A 9 -5.25 6.39 -7.49
C LYS A 9 -5.54 7.21 -6.24
N TRP A 10 -6.10 6.58 -5.21
CA TRP A 10 -6.34 7.24 -3.93
C TRP A 10 -5.02 7.67 -3.29
N TYR A 11 -4.01 6.78 -3.30
CA TYR A 11 -2.68 7.11 -2.79
C TYR A 11 -2.04 8.25 -3.59
N GLU A 12 -2.18 8.24 -4.92
CA GLU A 12 -1.68 9.32 -5.77
C GLU A 12 -2.30 10.67 -5.39
N ALA A 13 -3.62 10.69 -5.22
CA ALA A 13 -4.33 11.91 -4.82
C ALA A 13 -3.86 12.39 -3.46
N TRP A 14 -3.64 11.46 -2.52
CA TRP A 14 -3.14 11.78 -1.20
C TRP A 14 -1.73 12.38 -1.25
N PHE A 15 -0.83 11.77 -2.05
CA PHE A 15 0.54 12.30 -2.21
C PHE A 15 0.56 13.72 -2.75
N ASN A 16 -0.43 14.10 -3.56
CA ASN A 16 -0.54 15.42 -4.16
C ASN A 16 -1.39 16.39 -3.34
N SER A 17 -1.93 15.95 -2.21
CA SER A 17 -2.74 16.81 -1.35
C SER A 17 -1.88 17.76 -0.52
N GLU A 18 -2.47 18.88 -0.13
CA GLU A 18 -1.79 19.85 0.74
C GLU A 18 -1.50 19.28 2.13
N ASP A 19 -2.33 18.34 2.58
CA ASP A 19 -2.21 17.73 3.89
C ASP A 19 -1.23 16.57 3.93
N PHE A 20 -0.57 16.25 2.81
CA PHE A 20 0.36 15.15 2.78
C PHE A 20 1.67 15.52 3.48
N ASN A 21 1.91 14.87 4.61
CA ASN A 21 3.12 15.01 5.40
C ASN A 21 3.89 13.68 5.45
N GLY A 22 3.71 12.85 4.44
CA GLY A 22 4.27 11.53 4.40
C GLY A 22 3.66 10.65 5.49
N CYS A 23 4.43 9.68 5.96
CA CYS A 23 3.97 8.82 7.02
C CYS A 23 4.24 9.44 8.39
N MET A 24 3.70 10.66 8.63
CA MET A 24 3.84 11.31 9.94
C MET A 24 3.27 10.44 11.06
N PHE A 25 2.18 9.74 10.78
CA PHE A 25 1.60 8.80 11.74
C PHE A 25 2.61 7.70 12.09
N GLN A 26 3.29 7.14 11.08
CA GLN A 26 4.31 6.13 11.29
C GLN A 26 5.53 6.70 12.02
N LYS A 27 5.95 7.90 11.66
CA LYS A 27 7.09 8.57 12.31
C LYS A 27 6.77 8.91 13.76
N ALA A 28 5.59 9.45 14.00
CA ALA A 28 5.12 9.72 15.36
C ALA A 28 5.03 8.42 16.17
N LEU A 29 4.56 7.34 15.55
CA LEU A 29 4.54 6.03 16.19
C LEU A 29 5.91 5.54 16.59
N GLU A 30 6.91 5.69 15.73
CA GLU A 30 8.28 5.28 16.05
C GLU A 30 8.82 5.95 17.31
N GLU A 31 8.46 7.22 17.50
CA GLU A 31 8.86 7.97 18.69
C GLU A 31 8.04 7.58 19.93
N VAL A 32 6.74 7.41 19.77
CA VAL A 32 5.81 7.16 20.88
C VAL A 32 5.83 5.70 21.31
N ILE A 33 6.09 4.76 20.41
CA ILE A 33 6.16 3.33 20.71
C ILE A 33 7.17 3.02 21.81
N LYS A 34 8.26 3.75 21.87
CA LYS A 34 9.29 3.57 22.90
C LYS A 34 8.74 3.82 24.31
N ILE A 35 7.68 4.65 24.41
CA ILE A 35 7.07 5.06 25.68
C ILE A 35 5.76 4.31 25.89
N TYR A 36 4.95 4.17 24.82
CA TYR A 36 3.62 3.55 24.88
C TYR A 36 3.45 2.52 23.76
N PRO A 37 3.87 1.27 23.98
CA PRO A 37 3.75 0.21 22.96
C PRO A 37 2.33 0.00 22.44
N SER A 38 1.29 0.30 23.23
CA SER A 38 -0.11 0.15 22.82
C SER A 38 -0.50 1.05 21.65
N THR A 39 0.30 2.09 21.32
CA THR A 39 0.02 2.98 20.19
C THR A 39 0.25 2.30 18.83
N LEU A 40 0.90 1.13 18.80
CA LEU A 40 1.04 0.32 17.59
C LEU A 40 -0.30 -0.24 17.09
N GLU A 41 -1.26 -0.43 17.98
CA GLU A 41 -2.48 -1.15 17.66
C GLU A 41 -3.29 -0.53 16.50
N PRO A 42 -3.51 0.79 16.44
CA PRO A 42 -4.25 1.38 15.31
C PRO A 42 -3.56 1.18 13.97
N ALA A 43 -2.21 1.33 13.92
CA ALA A 43 -1.45 1.12 12.70
C ALA A 43 -1.49 -0.34 12.25
N THR A 44 -1.37 -1.27 13.19
CA THR A 44 -1.47 -2.71 12.91
C THR A 44 -2.85 -3.06 12.37
N LYS A 45 -3.91 -2.54 12.98
CA LYS A 45 -5.29 -2.76 12.52
C LYS A 45 -5.50 -2.23 11.11
N TYR A 46 -4.98 -1.05 10.80
CA TYR A 46 -5.07 -0.47 9.46
C TYR A 46 -4.38 -1.35 8.43
N LYS A 47 -3.17 -1.83 8.73
CA LYS A 47 -2.42 -2.70 7.83
C LYS A 47 -3.15 -4.02 7.58
N ILE A 48 -3.71 -4.62 8.62
CA ILE A 48 -4.49 -5.85 8.51
C ILE A 48 -5.71 -5.61 7.63
N TRP A 49 -6.44 -4.52 7.87
CA TRP A 49 -7.61 -4.17 7.09
C TRP A 49 -7.28 -4.00 5.61
N LEU A 50 -6.23 -3.22 5.31
CA LEU A 50 -5.82 -2.95 3.92
C LEU A 50 -5.36 -4.24 3.23
N THR A 51 -4.54 -5.04 3.90
CA THR A 51 -4.05 -6.30 3.36
C THR A 51 -5.21 -7.26 3.07
N THR A 52 -6.17 -7.35 3.99
CA THR A 52 -7.35 -8.19 3.83
C THR A 52 -8.21 -7.72 2.64
N LEU A 53 -8.40 -6.41 2.50
CA LEU A 53 -9.13 -5.84 1.38
C LEU A 53 -8.47 -6.20 0.05
N ILE A 54 -7.16 -5.99 -0.07
CA ILE A 54 -6.42 -6.29 -1.29
C ILE A 54 -6.43 -7.78 -1.58
N GLN A 55 -6.28 -8.61 -0.54
CA GLN A 55 -6.36 -10.07 -0.69
C GLN A 55 -7.70 -10.49 -1.29
N GLY A 56 -8.81 -9.90 -0.82
CA GLY A 56 -10.14 -10.17 -1.37
C GLY A 56 -10.25 -9.77 -2.83
N LEU A 57 -9.71 -8.62 -3.21
CA LEU A 57 -9.72 -8.16 -4.60
C LEU A 57 -8.91 -9.09 -5.50
N LEU A 58 -7.75 -9.57 -5.03
CA LEU A 58 -6.91 -10.52 -5.77
C LEU A 58 -7.61 -11.86 -5.94
N THR A 59 -8.30 -12.33 -4.92
CA THR A 59 -9.10 -13.56 -5.00
C THR A 59 -10.16 -13.43 -6.08
N ASN A 60 -10.83 -12.29 -6.14
CA ASN A 60 -11.90 -12.07 -7.12
C ASN A 60 -11.41 -12.05 -8.57
N ILE A 61 -10.16 -11.73 -8.81
CA ILE A 61 -9.59 -11.75 -10.15
C ILE A 61 -8.86 -13.05 -10.48
N GLY A 62 -8.90 -14.04 -9.58
CA GLY A 62 -8.41 -15.39 -9.87
C GLY A 62 -7.00 -15.70 -9.41
N ILE A 63 -6.44 -14.93 -8.50
CA ILE A 63 -5.12 -15.23 -7.93
C ILE A 63 -5.27 -16.38 -6.91
N ARG A 64 -4.46 -17.43 -7.08
CA ARG A 64 -4.56 -18.63 -6.22
C ARG A 64 -4.00 -18.43 -4.82
N ASN A 65 -2.86 -17.73 -4.72
CA ASN A 65 -2.19 -17.48 -3.44
C ASN A 65 -2.17 -15.98 -3.17
N PRO A 66 -3.33 -15.37 -2.83
CA PRO A 66 -3.45 -13.92 -2.75
C PRO A 66 -2.77 -13.31 -1.53
N SER A 67 -2.53 -14.06 -0.46
CA SER A 67 -2.05 -13.47 0.80
C SER A 67 -0.66 -12.88 0.67
N HIS A 68 0.30 -13.60 0.08
CA HIS A 68 1.67 -13.09 -0.09
C HIS A 68 1.72 -11.94 -1.09
N LEU A 69 0.94 -12.05 -2.17
CA LEU A 69 0.87 -10.98 -3.15
C LEU A 69 0.24 -9.71 -2.56
N ALA A 70 -0.80 -9.86 -1.74
CA ALA A 70 -1.41 -8.73 -1.05
C ALA A 70 -0.40 -8.04 -0.13
N THR A 71 0.36 -8.81 0.62
CA THR A 71 1.42 -8.27 1.50
C THR A 71 2.47 -7.53 0.70
N LEU A 72 2.88 -8.07 -0.45
CA LEU A 72 3.84 -7.40 -1.32
C LEU A 72 3.29 -6.08 -1.86
N ILE A 73 2.03 -6.06 -2.30
CA ILE A 73 1.39 -4.85 -2.81
C ILE A 73 1.31 -3.77 -1.71
N VAL A 74 0.95 -4.15 -0.49
CA VAL A 74 0.95 -3.20 0.65
C VAL A 74 2.36 -2.66 0.89
N SER A 75 3.39 -3.50 0.79
CA SER A 75 4.78 -3.06 0.93
C SER A 75 5.18 -2.07 -0.16
N ILE A 76 4.68 -2.26 -1.39
CA ILE A 76 4.91 -1.31 -2.49
C ILE A 76 4.24 0.03 -2.17
N LEU A 77 2.99 0.01 -1.71
CA LEU A 77 2.27 1.23 -1.30
C LEU A 77 3.01 1.97 -0.18
N ASP A 78 3.52 1.24 0.79
CA ASP A 78 4.30 1.82 1.89
C ASP A 78 5.60 2.45 1.38
N GLY A 79 6.30 1.76 0.50
CA GLY A 79 7.54 2.28 -0.10
C GLY A 79 7.31 3.53 -0.91
N MET A 80 6.24 3.58 -1.70
CA MET A 80 5.86 4.77 -2.46
C MET A 80 5.55 5.95 -1.51
N THR A 81 4.87 5.67 -0.40
CA THR A 81 4.53 6.71 0.58
C THR A 81 5.80 7.34 1.16
N ILE A 82 6.79 6.51 1.50
CA ILE A 82 8.07 6.99 2.01
C ILE A 82 8.79 7.84 0.95
N GLN A 83 8.83 7.37 -0.29
CA GLN A 83 9.46 8.11 -1.37
C GLN A 83 8.78 9.46 -1.62
N ALA A 84 7.45 9.47 -1.62
CA ALA A 84 6.68 10.70 -1.79
C ALA A 84 6.92 11.68 -0.64
N HIS A 85 7.17 11.17 0.55
CA HIS A 85 7.51 12.01 1.70
C HIS A 85 8.87 12.69 1.53
N ILE A 86 9.85 11.95 1.01
CA ILE A 86 11.20 12.49 0.75
C ILE A 86 11.15 13.50 -0.39
N ASN A 87 10.44 13.18 -1.47
CA ASN A 87 10.25 14.06 -2.61
C ASN A 87 8.87 13.80 -3.22
N ARG A 88 7.95 14.74 -3.02
CA ARG A 88 6.54 14.62 -3.41
C ARG A 88 6.34 14.22 -4.88
N HIS A 89 7.22 14.67 -5.77
CA HIS A 89 7.10 14.46 -7.21
C HIS A 89 7.95 13.29 -7.71
N SER A 90 8.55 12.50 -6.82
CA SER A 90 9.43 11.39 -7.20
C SER A 90 8.67 10.12 -7.57
N VAL A 91 7.38 10.03 -7.22
CA VAL A 91 6.58 8.82 -7.46
C VAL A 91 5.80 8.96 -8.76
N ASP A 92 6.15 8.15 -9.76
CA ASP A 92 5.38 8.03 -10.99
C ASP A 92 4.36 6.89 -10.80
N MET A 93 3.14 7.27 -10.44
CA MET A 93 2.09 6.30 -10.11
C MET A 93 1.74 5.40 -11.29
N ASP A 94 1.74 5.94 -12.52
CA ASP A 94 1.42 5.15 -13.70
C ASP A 94 2.45 4.04 -13.94
N GLU A 95 3.74 4.34 -13.71
CA GLU A 95 4.81 3.36 -13.82
C GLU A 95 4.67 2.28 -12.75
N TYR A 96 4.41 2.67 -11.49
CA TYR A 96 4.20 1.70 -10.41
C TYR A 96 3.00 0.82 -10.68
N TRP A 97 1.88 1.42 -11.13
CA TRP A 97 0.68 0.63 -11.42
C TRP A 97 0.93 -0.36 -12.56
N MET A 98 1.62 0.06 -13.61
CA MET A 98 1.96 -0.82 -14.72
C MET A 98 2.75 -2.04 -14.23
N ARG A 99 3.73 -1.82 -13.36
CA ARG A 99 4.53 -2.91 -12.79
C ARG A 99 3.69 -3.85 -11.93
N VAL A 100 2.78 -3.30 -11.14
CA VAL A 100 1.87 -4.10 -10.33
C VAL A 100 0.93 -4.93 -11.22
N GLU A 101 0.43 -4.35 -12.31
CA GLU A 101 -0.39 -5.09 -13.29
C GLU A 101 0.38 -6.27 -13.88
N HIS A 102 1.64 -6.05 -14.26
CA HIS A 102 2.49 -7.13 -14.80
C HIS A 102 2.69 -8.24 -13.76
N LEU A 103 2.93 -7.86 -12.51
CA LEU A 103 3.09 -8.83 -11.43
C LEU A 103 1.83 -9.66 -11.22
N ILE A 104 0.66 -9.01 -11.23
CA ILE A 104 -0.62 -9.70 -11.09
C ILE A 104 -0.85 -10.64 -12.27
N ALA A 105 -0.60 -10.19 -13.49
CA ALA A 105 -0.74 -11.01 -14.68
C ALA A 105 0.17 -12.25 -14.63
N PHE A 106 1.40 -12.07 -14.17
CA PHE A 106 2.36 -13.17 -14.00
C PHE A 106 1.82 -14.19 -12.98
N GLU A 107 1.39 -13.72 -11.81
CA GLU A 107 0.88 -14.58 -10.76
C GLU A 107 -0.39 -15.32 -11.19
N LYS A 108 -1.26 -14.64 -11.94
CA LYS A 108 -2.51 -15.24 -12.44
C LYS A 108 -2.23 -16.37 -13.42
N ALA A 109 -1.13 -16.31 -14.17
CA ALA A 109 -0.74 -17.32 -15.16
C ALA A 109 -0.09 -18.56 -14.52
N LEU A 110 0.31 -18.49 -13.25
CA LEU A 110 0.91 -19.63 -12.56
C LEU A 110 -0.08 -20.77 -12.38
N PRO A 111 0.38 -22.02 -12.56
CA PRO A 111 -0.49 -23.19 -12.40
C PRO A 111 -0.96 -23.40 -10.95
#